data_f7f8812ffa7cf6d45742aa8e39e99e3b
#
_entry.id   f7f8812ffa7cf6d45742aa8e39e99e3b
#
_cell.length_a   1.000
_cell.length_b   1.000
_cell.length_c   1.000
_cell.angle_alpha   90.00
_cell.angle_beta   90.00
_cell.angle_gamma   90.00
#
_symmetry.space_group_name_H-M   'P 1'
#
loop_
_entity.id
_entity.type
_entity.pdbx_description
1 polymer ?
#
loop_
_entity_poly.entity_id
_entity_poly.type
_entity_poly.pdbx_seq_one_letter_code
_entity_poly.pdbx_strand_id
1 'polypeptide(L)'
;IHERLVGSEMCIRDSFRAWTAQWKVGDQQVLVMKPQTYMNLSGESVGEAARFYKIPADHVLVISDDVSLPAGKLRIRAGGSAGGHNGLKNIIQHLGTDRFPRIKVGVGSPQQADYDMVDWVIGKPMGEDQRALMEALDRAGEAAKVLISDGIDRAMNRFN
;
A
#
# COMPACT_ATOMS: atom_id res chain seq x y z
N ILE A 1 4.57 -6.94 -4.31
CA ILE A 1 4.83 -6.62 -2.90
C ILE A 1 4.26 -7.68 -1.94
N HIS A 2 3.10 -8.18 -2.27
CA HIS A 2 2.43 -9.23 -1.51
C HIS A 2 3.29 -10.50 -1.42
N GLU A 3 3.83 -10.95 -2.54
CA GLU A 3 4.72 -12.11 -2.60
C GLU A 3 6.02 -11.89 -1.81
N ARG A 4 6.51 -10.65 -1.79
CA ARG A 4 7.72 -10.29 -1.06
C ARG A 4 7.53 -10.27 0.45
N LEU A 5 6.31 -10.03 0.91
CA LEU A 5 6.00 -10.00 2.34
C LEU A 5 5.76 -11.41 2.91
N VAL A 6 5.05 -12.25 2.18
CA VAL A 6 4.55 -13.53 2.71
C VAL A 6 5.01 -14.77 1.95
N GLY A 7 5.79 -14.61 0.88
CA GLY A 7 6.23 -15.73 0.07
C GLY A 7 5.10 -16.35 -0.73
N SER A 8 5.09 -17.67 -0.87
CA SER A 8 4.15 -18.40 -1.74
C SER A 8 2.87 -18.86 -1.06
N GLU A 9 2.71 -18.61 0.24
CA GLU A 9 1.53 -19.06 1.00
C GLU A 9 0.37 -18.07 0.89
N MET A 10 -0.19 -17.94 -0.32
CA MET A 10 -1.31 -17.05 -0.57
C MET A 10 -2.57 -17.84 -0.85
N CYS A 11 -3.66 -17.47 -0.18
CA CYS A 11 -4.99 -18.03 -0.42
C CYS A 11 -5.90 -16.97 -1.01
N ILE A 12 -6.72 -17.37 -2.00
CA ILE A 12 -7.80 -16.51 -2.48
C ILE A 12 -8.95 -16.59 -1.49
N ARG A 13 -9.40 -15.46 -0.98
CA ARG A 13 -10.64 -15.37 -0.22
C ARG A 13 -11.66 -14.53 -0.98
N ASP A 14 -12.66 -15.21 -1.52
CA ASP A 14 -13.73 -14.56 -2.27
C ASP A 14 -14.56 -13.62 -1.39
N SER A 15 -14.64 -13.89 -0.09
CA SER A 15 -15.43 -13.09 0.86
C SER A 15 -15.03 -11.61 0.91
N PHE A 16 -13.75 -11.31 0.67
CA PHE A 16 -13.26 -9.92 0.64
C PHE A 16 -12.91 -9.45 -0.77
N ARG A 17 -13.12 -10.29 -1.78
CA ARG A 17 -12.71 -10.04 -3.16
C ARG A 17 -11.23 -9.67 -3.24
N ALA A 18 -10.39 -10.41 -2.51
CA ALA A 18 -8.97 -10.15 -2.36
C ALA A 18 -8.17 -11.43 -2.25
N TRP A 19 -6.92 -11.37 -2.74
CA TRP A 19 -5.91 -12.33 -2.33
C TRP A 19 -5.52 -12.01 -0.90
N THR A 20 -5.48 -13.04 -0.05
CA THR A 20 -5.12 -12.86 1.36
C THR A 20 -4.04 -13.83 1.78
N ALA A 21 -3.22 -13.40 2.73
CA ALA A 21 -2.23 -14.25 3.37
C ALA A 21 -2.07 -13.83 4.82
N GLN A 22 -1.68 -14.80 5.65
CA GLN A 22 -1.33 -14.53 7.03
C GLN A 22 0.17 -14.28 7.13
N TRP A 23 0.53 -13.24 7.87
CA TRP A 23 1.92 -12.85 8.07
C TRP A 23 2.15 -12.61 9.56
N LYS A 24 3.19 -13.22 10.10
CA LYS A 24 3.52 -13.05 11.50
C LYS A 24 4.74 -12.13 11.61
N VAL A 25 4.55 -11.01 12.29
CA VAL A 25 5.62 -10.03 12.55
C VAL A 25 5.80 -9.95 14.07
N GLY A 26 6.86 -10.58 14.58
CA GLY A 26 7.03 -10.75 16.02
C GLY A 26 5.85 -11.52 16.62
N ASP A 27 5.17 -10.93 17.58
CA ASP A 27 3.97 -11.51 18.20
C ASP A 27 2.66 -11.07 17.50
N GLN A 28 2.76 -10.24 16.47
CA GLN A 28 1.59 -9.70 15.77
C GLN A 28 1.17 -10.60 14.62
N GLN A 29 -0.13 -10.89 14.55
CA GLN A 29 -0.75 -11.54 13.40
C GLN A 29 -1.25 -10.48 12.44
N VAL A 30 -0.80 -10.53 11.18
CA VAL A 30 -1.14 -9.54 10.16
C VAL A 30 -1.86 -10.24 9.02
N LEU A 31 -3.01 -9.67 8.61
CA LEU A 31 -3.67 -10.08 7.38
C LEU A 31 -3.14 -9.21 6.25
N VAL A 32 -2.46 -9.82 5.30
CA VAL A 32 -2.00 -9.13 4.09
C VAL A 32 -3.03 -9.34 3.00
N MET A 33 -3.47 -8.26 2.38
CA MET A 33 -4.51 -8.28 1.35
C MET A 33 -4.04 -7.59 0.08
N LYS A 34 -4.40 -8.21 -1.04
CA LYS A 34 -4.30 -7.56 -2.36
C LYS A 34 -5.72 -7.54 -2.94
N PRO A 35 -6.43 -6.40 -2.87
CA PRO A 35 -7.77 -6.31 -3.43
C PRO A 35 -7.78 -6.66 -4.93
N GLN A 36 -8.79 -7.41 -5.34
CA GLN A 36 -9.02 -7.78 -6.74
C GLN A 36 -10.16 -6.99 -7.35
N THR A 37 -10.66 -5.99 -6.64
CA THR A 37 -11.60 -5.01 -7.17
C THR A 37 -10.88 -4.04 -8.11
N TYR A 38 -11.63 -3.24 -8.85
CA TYR A 38 -11.04 -2.08 -9.52
C TYR A 38 -10.44 -1.13 -8.48
N MET A 39 -9.42 -0.36 -8.88
CA MET A 39 -8.69 0.53 -7.97
C MET A 39 -9.64 1.47 -7.21
N ASN A 40 -10.62 2.05 -7.90
CA ASN A 40 -11.58 2.96 -7.29
C ASN A 40 -12.59 2.27 -6.35
N LEU A 41 -12.54 0.95 -6.23
CA LEU A 41 -13.38 0.15 -5.34
C LEU A 41 -12.56 -0.58 -4.27
N SER A 42 -11.29 -0.24 -4.11
CA SER A 42 -10.40 -0.90 -3.13
C SER A 42 -10.93 -0.82 -1.70
N GLY A 43 -11.65 0.26 -1.36
CA GLY A 43 -12.23 0.44 -0.03
C GLY A 43 -13.34 -0.54 0.29
N GLU A 44 -14.04 -1.08 -0.71
CA GLU A 44 -15.05 -2.11 -0.46
C GLU A 44 -14.40 -3.36 0.12
N SER A 45 -13.30 -3.81 -0.47
CA SER A 45 -12.54 -4.96 -0.01
C SER A 45 -11.94 -4.73 1.38
N VAL A 46 -11.23 -3.61 1.54
CA VAL A 46 -10.57 -3.27 2.82
C VAL A 46 -11.60 -3.05 3.92
N GLY A 47 -12.69 -2.35 3.63
CA GLY A 47 -13.76 -2.09 4.60
C GLY A 47 -14.45 -3.35 5.09
N GLU A 48 -14.72 -4.31 4.19
CA GLU A 48 -15.32 -5.60 4.56
C GLU A 48 -14.41 -6.38 5.50
N ALA A 49 -13.11 -6.47 5.18
CA ALA A 49 -12.16 -7.17 6.02
C ALA A 49 -11.99 -6.51 7.38
N ALA A 50 -11.92 -5.18 7.42
CA ALA A 50 -11.78 -4.44 8.67
C ALA A 50 -12.99 -4.63 9.58
N ARG A 51 -14.19 -4.65 9.02
CA ARG A 51 -15.42 -4.92 9.79
C ARG A 51 -15.47 -6.37 10.29
N PHE A 52 -15.12 -7.31 9.43
CA PHE A 52 -15.16 -8.73 9.77
C PHE A 52 -14.23 -9.06 10.94
N TYR A 53 -12.99 -8.58 10.90
CA TYR A 53 -12.00 -8.82 11.95
C TYR A 53 -12.03 -7.76 13.06
N LYS A 54 -12.93 -6.79 12.99
CA LYS A 54 -13.06 -5.68 13.96
C LYS A 54 -11.75 -4.93 14.14
N ILE A 55 -11.10 -4.59 13.01
CA ILE A 55 -9.83 -3.88 12.98
C ILE A 55 -10.11 -2.38 12.93
N PRO A 56 -9.60 -1.59 13.90
CA PRO A 56 -9.75 -0.14 13.83
C PRO A 56 -8.91 0.44 12.69
N ALA A 57 -9.29 1.63 12.21
CA ALA A 57 -8.64 2.24 11.05
C ALA A 57 -7.13 2.49 11.26
N ASP A 58 -6.72 2.86 12.47
CA ASP A 58 -5.32 3.09 12.78
C ASP A 58 -4.47 1.80 12.78
N HIS A 59 -5.10 0.64 12.69
CA HIS A 59 -4.43 -0.66 12.51
C HIS A 59 -4.51 -1.16 11.05
N VAL A 60 -4.96 -0.34 10.14
CA VAL A 60 -4.96 -0.63 8.70
C VAL A 60 -3.79 0.09 8.06
N LEU A 61 -2.82 -0.66 7.55
CA LEU A 61 -1.68 -0.10 6.81
C LEU A 61 -1.94 -0.27 5.32
N VAL A 62 -1.89 0.83 4.58
CA VAL A 62 -2.05 0.80 3.13
C VAL A 62 -0.71 1.10 2.46
N ILE A 63 -0.30 0.24 1.54
CA ILE A 63 0.87 0.48 0.69
C ILE A 63 0.35 0.80 -0.70
N SER A 64 0.70 1.99 -1.20
CA SER A 64 0.19 2.48 -2.48
C SER A 64 1.28 3.17 -3.29
N ASP A 65 1.07 3.24 -4.60
CA ASP A 65 1.89 4.05 -5.48
C ASP A 65 1.67 5.55 -5.27
N ASP A 66 2.66 6.35 -5.63
CA ASP A 66 2.56 7.80 -5.58
C ASP A 66 3.34 8.40 -6.76
N VAL A 67 2.61 9.06 -7.67
CA VAL A 67 3.19 9.67 -8.86
C VAL A 67 3.90 10.99 -8.56
N SER A 68 3.68 11.57 -7.38
CA SER A 68 4.34 12.80 -6.95
C SER A 68 5.71 12.58 -6.34
N LEU A 69 6.07 11.31 -6.07
CA LEU A 69 7.39 10.95 -5.56
C LEU A 69 8.26 10.36 -6.66
N PRO A 70 9.55 10.69 -6.68
CA PRO A 70 10.49 10.06 -7.61
C PRO A 70 10.48 8.53 -7.48
N ALA A 71 10.70 7.83 -8.59
CA ALA A 71 10.78 6.38 -8.58
C ALA A 71 11.82 5.89 -7.57
N GLY A 72 11.42 4.95 -6.74
CA GLY A 72 12.28 4.36 -5.72
C GLY A 72 12.23 5.04 -4.35
N LYS A 73 11.57 6.18 -4.23
CA LYS A 73 11.46 6.87 -2.95
C LYS A 73 10.24 6.39 -2.16
N LEU A 74 10.39 6.27 -0.85
CA LEU A 74 9.30 5.97 0.07
C LEU A 74 8.89 7.21 0.85
N ARG A 75 7.61 7.26 1.20
CA ARG A 75 7.08 8.24 2.15
C ARG A 75 6.06 7.57 3.05
N ILE A 76 6.29 7.61 4.35
CA ILE A 76 5.40 7.05 5.36
C ILE A 76 4.66 8.19 6.03
N ARG A 77 3.34 8.02 6.21
CA ARG A 77 2.46 8.98 6.88
C ARG A 77 1.51 8.25 7.81
N ALA A 78 1.20 8.87 8.94
CA ALA A 78 0.21 8.35 9.89
C ALA A 78 -1.23 8.55 9.41
N GLY A 79 -1.44 9.44 8.48
CA GLY A 79 -2.74 9.77 7.92
C GLY A 79 -2.60 10.83 6.84
N GLY A 80 -3.73 11.32 6.37
CA GLY A 80 -3.77 12.40 5.39
C GLY A 80 -4.72 12.13 4.23
N SER A 81 -4.82 13.10 3.34
CA SER A 81 -5.71 13.02 2.18
C SER A 81 -5.24 11.96 1.17
N ALA A 82 -6.12 11.66 0.22
CA ALA A 82 -5.83 10.70 -0.84
C ALA A 82 -4.83 11.25 -1.88
N GLY A 83 -4.65 12.56 -1.97
CA GLY A 83 -3.72 13.18 -2.91
C GLY A 83 -4.01 12.83 -4.38
N GLY A 84 -5.27 12.64 -4.74
CA GLY A 84 -5.67 12.25 -6.09
C GLY A 84 -5.65 10.74 -6.37
N HIS A 85 -5.20 9.92 -5.43
CA HIS A 85 -5.18 8.47 -5.60
C HIS A 85 -6.58 7.88 -5.38
N ASN A 86 -7.18 7.32 -6.41
CA ASN A 86 -8.56 6.84 -6.37
C ASN A 86 -8.77 5.68 -5.38
N GLY A 87 -7.80 4.80 -5.25
CA GLY A 87 -7.86 3.70 -4.28
C GLY A 87 -7.88 4.23 -2.85
N LEU A 88 -6.99 5.15 -2.51
CA LEU A 88 -6.96 5.77 -1.17
C LEU A 88 -8.24 6.54 -0.88
N LYS A 89 -8.77 7.26 -1.86
CA LYS A 89 -10.03 8.00 -1.71
C LYS A 89 -11.18 7.06 -1.33
N ASN A 90 -11.28 5.93 -2.00
CA ASN A 90 -12.32 4.94 -1.73
C ASN A 90 -12.12 4.27 -0.36
N ILE A 91 -10.87 3.98 0.03
CA ILE A 91 -10.57 3.42 1.36
C ILE A 91 -10.95 4.41 2.46
N ILE A 92 -10.62 5.69 2.30
CA ILE A 92 -11.01 6.74 3.25
C ILE A 92 -12.53 6.77 3.40
N GLN A 93 -13.25 6.69 2.29
CA GLN A 93 -14.72 6.70 2.29
C GLN A 93 -15.29 5.49 3.06
N HIS A 94 -14.76 4.30 2.85
CA HIS A 94 -15.25 3.08 3.48
C HIS A 94 -14.81 2.93 4.94
N LEU A 95 -13.63 3.41 5.32
CA LEU A 95 -13.20 3.43 6.72
C LEU A 95 -13.78 4.59 7.52
N GLY A 96 -14.28 5.62 6.84
CA GLY A 96 -14.86 6.80 7.48
C GLY A 96 -13.84 7.76 8.08
N THR A 97 -12.56 7.59 7.80
CA THR A 97 -11.49 8.43 8.32
C THR A 97 -10.27 8.35 7.40
N ASP A 98 -9.45 9.38 7.40
CA ASP A 98 -8.15 9.41 6.74
C ASP A 98 -6.98 9.09 7.68
N ARG A 99 -7.29 8.73 8.94
CA ARG A 99 -6.29 8.46 9.98
C ARG A 99 -5.94 6.98 10.02
N PHE A 100 -5.29 6.52 8.97
CA PHE A 100 -4.66 5.21 8.93
C PHE A 100 -3.26 5.36 8.34
N PRO A 101 -2.28 4.56 8.80
CA PRO A 101 -0.93 4.65 8.28
C PRO A 101 -0.85 4.21 6.83
N ARG A 102 0.05 4.84 6.09
CA ARG A 102 0.30 4.50 4.69
C ARG A 102 1.78 4.60 4.36
N ILE A 103 2.22 3.69 3.51
CA ILE A 103 3.53 3.73 2.90
C ILE A 103 3.33 4.04 1.43
N LYS A 104 3.81 5.19 1.00
CA LYS A 104 3.72 5.62 -0.40
C LYS A 104 5.01 5.25 -1.11
N VAL A 105 4.88 4.54 -2.22
CA VAL A 105 6.01 4.11 -3.05
C VAL A 105 6.05 4.97 -4.30
N GLY A 106 7.13 5.72 -4.47
CA GLY A 106 7.28 6.59 -5.61
C GLY A 106 7.44 5.81 -6.91
N VAL A 107 6.61 6.15 -7.89
CA VAL A 107 6.68 5.60 -9.25
C VAL A 107 7.12 6.66 -10.27
N GLY A 108 7.29 7.90 -9.83
CA GLY A 108 7.64 9.03 -10.67
C GLY A 108 6.45 9.55 -11.46
N SER A 109 6.63 10.72 -12.04
CA SER A 109 5.64 11.31 -12.94
C SER A 109 6.07 11.13 -14.39
N PRO A 110 5.13 11.17 -15.36
CA PRO A 110 5.49 11.08 -16.76
C PRO A 110 6.40 12.25 -17.17
N GLN A 111 7.49 11.93 -17.85
CA GLN A 111 8.47 12.92 -18.30
C GLN A 111 8.06 13.59 -19.62
N GLN A 112 7.07 13.05 -20.31
CA GLN A 112 6.57 13.57 -21.59
C GLN A 112 5.20 14.19 -21.40
N ALA A 113 5.01 15.37 -21.98
CA ALA A 113 3.78 16.14 -21.83
C ALA A 113 2.52 15.45 -22.40
N ASP A 114 2.70 14.41 -23.23
CA ASP A 114 1.62 13.67 -23.88
C ASP A 114 1.15 12.44 -23.07
N TYR A 115 1.77 12.17 -21.92
CA TYR A 115 1.39 11.05 -21.08
C TYR A 115 0.25 11.44 -20.14
N ASP A 116 -0.86 10.71 -20.23
CA ASP A 116 -1.90 10.76 -19.22
C ASP A 116 -1.37 10.10 -17.93
N MET A 117 -1.68 10.68 -16.77
CA MET A 117 -1.28 10.13 -15.46
C MET A 117 -1.79 8.70 -15.26
N VAL A 118 -2.97 8.37 -15.80
CA VAL A 118 -3.51 7.01 -15.74
C VAL A 118 -2.63 6.05 -16.53
N ASP A 119 -2.21 6.44 -17.72
CA ASP A 119 -1.34 5.60 -18.55
C ASP A 119 0.03 5.40 -17.90
N TRP A 120 0.56 6.41 -17.23
CA TRP A 120 1.82 6.30 -16.50
C TRP A 120 1.73 5.29 -15.35
N VAL A 121 0.66 5.33 -14.57
CA VAL A 121 0.46 4.42 -13.42
C VAL A 121 0.27 2.97 -13.90
N ILE A 122 -0.42 2.78 -15.01
CA ILE A 122 -0.65 1.45 -15.61
C ILE A 122 0.57 0.97 -16.39
N GLY A 123 1.35 1.90 -16.96
CA GLY A 123 2.55 1.57 -17.73
C GLY A 123 3.62 0.90 -16.90
N LYS A 124 4.46 0.10 -17.53
CA LYS A 124 5.61 -0.52 -16.86
C LYS A 124 6.79 0.44 -16.89
N PRO A 125 7.38 0.79 -15.71
CA PRO A 125 8.63 1.55 -15.70
C PRO A 125 9.73 0.73 -16.40
N MET A 126 10.63 1.41 -17.08
CA MET A 126 11.68 0.77 -17.87
C MET A 126 13.08 1.10 -17.32
N GLY A 127 14.01 0.14 -17.43
CA GLY A 127 15.42 0.36 -17.11
C GLY A 127 15.69 0.64 -15.64
N GLU A 128 16.36 1.76 -15.38
CA GLU A 128 16.78 2.15 -14.02
C GLU A 128 15.58 2.42 -13.10
N ASP A 129 14.50 2.95 -13.64
CA ASP A 129 13.27 3.20 -12.87
C ASP A 129 12.64 1.89 -12.40
N GLN A 130 12.68 0.85 -13.22
CA GLN A 130 12.20 -0.47 -12.82
C GLN A 130 13.03 -1.05 -11.68
N ARG A 131 14.35 -0.93 -11.75
CA ARG A 131 15.24 -1.39 -10.69
C ARG A 131 15.01 -0.61 -9.40
N ALA A 132 14.91 0.72 -9.49
CA ALA A 132 14.62 1.58 -8.35
C ALA A 132 13.27 1.23 -7.71
N LEU A 133 12.26 0.94 -8.52
CA LEU A 133 10.95 0.51 -8.03
C LEU A 133 11.03 -0.82 -7.30
N MET A 134 11.76 -1.81 -7.83
CA MET A 134 11.92 -3.11 -7.18
C MET A 134 12.62 -2.98 -5.82
N GLU A 135 13.66 -2.16 -5.73
CA GLU A 135 14.35 -1.88 -4.46
C GLU A 135 13.41 -1.17 -3.47
N ALA A 136 12.59 -0.24 -3.96
CA ALA A 136 11.62 0.46 -3.13
C ALA A 136 10.55 -0.50 -2.59
N LEU A 137 10.11 -1.48 -3.36
CA LEU A 137 9.17 -2.48 -2.90
C LEU A 137 9.75 -3.35 -1.78
N ASP A 138 11.03 -3.73 -1.87
CA ASP A 138 11.70 -4.44 -0.80
C ASP A 138 11.81 -3.59 0.47
N ARG A 139 12.17 -2.31 0.30
CA ARG A 139 12.24 -1.37 1.43
C ARG A 139 10.88 -1.09 2.03
N ALA A 140 9.82 -1.06 1.23
CA ALA A 140 8.45 -0.92 1.73
C ALA A 140 8.06 -2.10 2.64
N GLY A 141 8.46 -3.32 2.27
CA GLY A 141 8.28 -4.50 3.12
C GLY A 141 8.99 -4.37 4.46
N GLU A 142 10.24 -3.92 4.45
CA GLU A 142 11.00 -3.67 5.68
C GLU A 142 10.38 -2.54 6.52
N ALA A 143 9.92 -1.48 5.86
CA ALA A 143 9.24 -0.38 6.54
C ALA A 143 7.94 -0.84 7.21
N ALA A 144 7.18 -1.72 6.56
CA ALA A 144 5.98 -2.30 7.13
C ALA A 144 6.30 -3.11 8.40
N LYS A 145 7.36 -3.92 8.38
CA LYS A 145 7.80 -4.66 9.56
C LYS A 145 8.14 -3.73 10.72
N VAL A 146 8.91 -2.69 10.46
CA VAL A 146 9.30 -1.72 11.49
C VAL A 146 8.07 -1.00 12.04
N LEU A 147 7.15 -0.59 11.17
CA LEU A 147 5.92 0.09 11.59
C LEU A 147 5.08 -0.81 12.51
N ILE A 148 4.92 -2.07 12.16
CA ILE A 148 4.14 -3.04 12.94
C ILE A 148 4.80 -3.36 14.27
N SER A 149 6.13 -3.58 14.27
CA SER A 149 6.88 -3.99 15.45
C SER A 149 7.20 -2.83 16.40
N ASP A 150 7.62 -1.69 15.83
CA ASP A 150 8.25 -0.60 16.59
C ASP A 150 7.46 0.71 16.54
N GLY A 151 6.40 0.77 15.74
CA GLY A 151 5.56 1.94 15.60
C GLY A 151 5.91 2.82 14.41
N ILE A 152 4.98 3.73 14.11
CA ILE A 152 5.08 4.57 12.93
C ILE A 152 6.20 5.61 13.00
N ASP A 153 6.45 6.17 14.17
CA ASP A 153 7.47 7.21 14.31
C ASP A 153 8.86 6.67 13.97
N ARG A 154 9.16 5.47 14.40
CA ARG A 154 10.42 4.80 14.07
C ARG A 154 10.53 4.48 12.60
N ALA A 155 9.45 4.02 11.99
CA ALA A 155 9.41 3.76 10.54
C ALA A 155 9.61 5.05 9.76
N MET A 156 8.96 6.14 10.15
CA MET A 156 9.12 7.45 9.49
C MET A 156 10.56 7.95 9.60
N ASN A 157 11.17 7.85 10.77
CA ASN A 157 12.56 8.31 10.98
C ASN A 157 13.56 7.52 10.15
N ARG A 158 13.30 6.25 9.93
CA ARG A 158 14.24 5.36 9.24
C ARG A 158 14.09 5.37 7.72
N PHE A 159 12.87 5.50 7.22
CA PHE A 159 12.57 5.28 5.77
C PHE A 159 12.14 6.54 5.02
N ASN A 160 11.74 7.60 5.68
CA ASN A 160 11.38 8.87 5.03
C ASN A 160 12.59 9.62 4.48
#